data_ee33bf88171974ec9d1e59a937b1b2d4
#
_entry.id   ee33bf88171974ec9d1e59a937b1b2d4
#
_cell.length_a   1.000
_cell.length_b   1.000
_cell.length_c   1.000
_cell.angle_alpha   90.00
_cell.angle_beta   90.00
_cell.angle_gamma   90.00
#
_symmetry.space_group_name_H-M   'P 1'
#
loop_
_entity.id
_entity.type
_entity.pdbx_description
1 polymer ?
#
loop_
_entity_poly.entity_id
_entity_poly.type
_entity_poly.pdbx_seq_one_letter_code
_entity_poly.pdbx_strand_id
1 'polypeptide(L)'
;MSGVRRWILFGVAATMFFACGCGRRRNTIVIGSKNFPEQAILGELLAQHIESRTGLRVERRFYLSGTYICHQALLAGRIDMYVEYTGTALTAILKETPKGDPQAVFERVRNEYARRFGLIVEPPLGFNDSFAIVVRGDDARRYGIHTISEAAKYTPSWRAGFGYEFMERPDGYDGLAKAYGLKFAGAPRIMDLGLLYRALLDHQVDIVAGNTTDGQLVTGGFTVLDDDKHYFPPYQAVPIVRNEVLRQHPAIATALTELAGKISDQDMQRMNYEVVGEHKDTAVVVRAFLHSKHLD
;
A
#
# COMPACT_ATOMS: atom_id res chain seq x y z
N MET A 1 24.93 -36.98 -73.85
CA MET A 1 26.24 -36.28 -73.58
C MET A 1 25.88 -34.87 -73.14
N SER A 2 26.42 -34.44 -72.00
CA SER A 2 26.47 -33.04 -71.46
C SER A 2 25.10 -32.39 -71.12
N GLY A 3 24.89 -31.92 -70.01
CA GLY A 3 25.67 -31.26 -68.99
C GLY A 3 24.96 -31.02 -67.66
N VAL A 4 25.65 -31.46 -66.74
CA VAL A 4 25.54 -31.09 -65.34
C VAL A 4 26.14 -29.69 -65.16
N ARG A 5 25.49 -28.78 -64.55
CA ARG A 5 25.94 -27.58 -63.81
C ARG A 5 24.98 -26.43 -63.93
N ARG A 6 24.08 -26.38 -62.93
CA ARG A 6 23.47 -25.10 -62.48
C ARG A 6 22.56 -25.31 -61.25
N TRP A 7 23.17 -25.69 -60.15
CA TRP A 7 22.51 -25.65 -58.82
C TRP A 7 23.52 -25.37 -57.74
N ILE A 8 24.04 -24.19 -57.65
CA ILE A 8 24.65 -23.64 -56.42
C ILE A 8 24.55 -22.12 -56.57
N LEU A 9 23.55 -21.51 -55.99
CA LEU A 9 23.49 -20.08 -55.60
C LEU A 9 22.07 -19.72 -55.19
N PHE A 10 21.55 -20.36 -54.14
CA PHE A 10 20.41 -19.82 -53.37
C PHE A 10 20.46 -20.41 -51.96
N GLY A 11 21.08 -19.72 -51.06
CA GLY A 11 21.17 -20.24 -49.71
C GLY A 11 21.92 -19.37 -48.74
N VAL A 12 21.90 -18.05 -48.85
CA VAL A 12 22.37 -17.17 -47.77
C VAL A 12 21.55 -15.88 -47.83
N ALA A 13 20.30 -15.92 -47.39
CA ALA A 13 19.54 -14.70 -47.07
C ALA A 13 18.29 -15.13 -46.32
N ALA A 14 18.37 -15.24 -45.03
CA ALA A 14 17.19 -15.07 -44.13
C ALA A 14 17.53 -15.61 -42.74
N THR A 15 18.32 -14.89 -41.98
CA THR A 15 18.26 -14.99 -40.50
C THR A 15 18.70 -13.67 -39.88
N MET A 16 18.12 -12.58 -40.29
CA MET A 16 18.00 -11.42 -39.41
C MET A 16 16.66 -11.57 -38.66
N PHE A 17 16.63 -12.46 -37.70
CA PHE A 17 15.53 -12.54 -36.78
C PHE A 17 15.62 -11.37 -35.79
N PHE A 18 14.67 -10.51 -35.93
CA PHE A 18 14.12 -9.55 -34.98
C PHE A 18 14.36 -9.98 -33.53
N ALA A 19 15.42 -9.54 -32.94
CA ALA A 19 15.49 -9.29 -31.53
C ALA A 19 14.74 -7.98 -31.27
N CYS A 20 13.42 -7.97 -31.47
CA CYS A 20 12.52 -7.04 -30.79
C CYS A 20 12.49 -7.47 -29.32
N GLY A 21 13.62 -7.33 -28.64
CA GLY A 21 13.62 -7.20 -27.21
C GLY A 21 12.76 -5.99 -26.90
N CYS A 22 11.65 -6.18 -26.19
CA CYS A 22 10.98 -5.12 -25.45
C CYS A 22 11.99 -4.51 -24.48
N GLY A 23 12.92 -3.75 -25.00
CA GLY A 23 13.81 -2.89 -24.24
C GLY A 23 12.95 -1.84 -23.58
N ARG A 24 12.54 -2.12 -22.34
CA ARG A 24 12.04 -1.10 -21.40
C ARG A 24 13.01 0.08 -21.55
N ARG A 25 12.51 1.22 -22.00
CA ARG A 25 13.36 2.41 -22.19
C ARG A 25 14.16 2.60 -20.91
N ARG A 26 15.47 2.54 -20.98
CA ARG A 26 16.42 2.61 -19.85
C ARG A 26 16.21 3.80 -18.91
N ASN A 27 15.38 4.77 -19.26
CA ASN A 27 15.12 6.02 -18.51
C ASN A 27 13.69 6.14 -17.99
N THR A 28 12.92 5.07 -17.94
CA THR A 28 11.55 5.12 -17.41
C THR A 28 11.39 4.13 -16.28
N ILE A 29 10.98 4.61 -15.11
CA ILE A 29 10.68 3.83 -13.91
C ILE A 29 9.17 3.68 -13.80
N VAL A 30 8.68 2.52 -13.42
CA VAL A 30 7.25 2.27 -13.25
C VAL A 30 6.92 2.16 -11.76
N ILE A 31 6.12 3.08 -11.26
CA ILE A 31 5.65 3.07 -9.86
C ILE A 31 4.20 2.61 -9.82
N GLY A 32 3.94 1.56 -9.02
CA GLY A 32 2.61 1.06 -8.75
C GLY A 32 2.00 1.61 -7.47
N SER A 33 0.69 1.43 -7.30
CA SER A 33 0.03 1.63 -6.02
C SER A 33 -1.09 0.62 -5.78
N LYS A 34 -1.45 0.42 -4.52
CA LYS A 34 -2.68 -0.27 -4.15
C LYS A 34 -3.90 0.58 -4.49
N ASN A 35 -5.10 0.03 -4.30
CA ASN A 35 -6.37 0.57 -4.79
C ASN A 35 -7.10 1.48 -3.80
N PHE A 36 -6.37 2.34 -3.09
CA PHE A 36 -6.96 3.34 -2.20
C PHE A 36 -6.18 4.66 -2.23
N PRO A 37 -6.80 5.78 -1.82
CA PRO A 37 -6.28 7.13 -2.04
C PRO A 37 -4.88 7.36 -1.49
N GLU A 38 -4.59 6.96 -0.26
CA GLU A 38 -3.27 7.10 0.36
C GLU A 38 -2.17 6.48 -0.49
N GLN A 39 -2.41 5.31 -1.04
CA GLN A 39 -1.42 4.64 -1.87
C GLN A 39 -1.16 5.36 -3.19
N ALA A 40 -2.17 6.02 -3.76
CA ALA A 40 -1.99 6.88 -4.93
C ALA A 40 -1.19 8.14 -4.57
N ILE A 41 -1.44 8.73 -3.40
CA ILE A 41 -0.66 9.86 -2.87
C ILE A 41 0.80 9.45 -2.69
N LEU A 42 1.07 8.33 -2.05
CA LEU A 42 2.42 7.81 -1.84
C LEU A 42 3.13 7.46 -3.15
N GLY A 43 2.42 6.84 -4.10
CA GLY A 43 2.95 6.58 -5.44
C GLY A 43 3.31 7.85 -6.18
N GLU A 44 2.47 8.88 -6.12
CA GLU A 44 2.72 10.19 -6.72
C GLU A 44 3.88 10.93 -6.03
N LEU A 45 3.99 10.80 -4.70
CA LEU A 45 5.09 11.38 -3.92
C LEU A 45 6.44 10.78 -4.34
N LEU A 46 6.54 9.45 -4.44
CA LEU A 46 7.73 8.79 -4.97
C LEU A 46 8.03 9.25 -6.40
N ALA A 47 6.99 9.37 -7.24
CA ALA A 47 7.14 9.73 -8.63
C ALA A 47 7.71 11.15 -8.80
N GLN A 48 7.09 12.16 -8.19
CA GLN A 48 7.53 13.56 -8.29
C GLN A 48 8.93 13.74 -7.71
N HIS A 49 9.20 13.14 -6.54
CA HIS A 49 10.50 13.27 -5.91
C HIS A 49 11.62 12.61 -6.73
N ILE A 50 11.40 11.40 -7.26
CA ILE A 50 12.38 10.73 -8.14
C ILE A 50 12.58 11.53 -9.43
N GLU A 51 11.51 12.04 -10.07
CA GLU A 51 11.62 12.87 -11.27
C GLU A 51 12.45 14.13 -11.00
N SER A 52 12.22 14.80 -9.88
CA SER A 52 12.94 16.01 -9.47
C SER A 52 14.43 15.73 -9.20
N ARG A 53 14.74 14.69 -8.44
CA ARG A 53 16.12 14.39 -8.01
C ARG A 53 16.98 13.70 -9.06
N THR A 54 16.37 13.00 -10.03
CA THR A 54 17.12 12.14 -10.95
C THR A 54 16.96 12.50 -12.42
N GLY A 55 15.94 13.29 -12.78
CA GLY A 55 15.57 13.56 -14.17
C GLY A 55 15.00 12.35 -14.92
N LEU A 56 14.80 11.20 -14.25
CA LEU A 56 14.17 10.03 -14.84
C LEU A 56 12.69 10.28 -15.07
N ARG A 57 12.13 9.67 -16.10
CA ARG A 57 10.67 9.66 -16.31
C ARG A 57 10.04 8.57 -15.46
N VAL A 58 8.89 8.89 -14.85
CA VAL A 58 8.11 7.92 -14.08
C VAL A 58 6.77 7.64 -14.76
N GLU A 59 6.52 6.37 -15.04
CA GLU A 59 5.21 5.86 -15.43
C GLU A 59 4.42 5.50 -14.17
N ARG A 60 3.25 6.09 -14.01
CA ARG A 60 2.36 5.91 -12.87
C ARG A 60 1.36 4.81 -13.19
N ARG A 61 1.37 3.71 -12.42
CA ARG A 61 0.42 2.59 -12.51
C ARG A 61 -0.31 2.43 -11.19
N PHE A 62 -1.14 3.41 -10.88
CA PHE A 62 -1.88 3.46 -9.63
C PHE A 62 -3.18 2.64 -9.69
N TYR A 63 -3.74 2.35 -8.51
CA TYR A 63 -4.97 1.58 -8.36
C TYR A 63 -4.92 0.18 -9.00
N LEU A 64 -3.79 -0.51 -8.90
CA LEU A 64 -3.66 -1.86 -9.47
C LEU A 64 -4.58 -2.88 -8.78
N SER A 65 -4.55 -2.95 -7.48
CA SER A 65 -5.37 -3.76 -6.57
C SER A 65 -4.73 -3.73 -5.18
N GLY A 66 -5.02 -4.73 -4.32
CA GLY A 66 -4.42 -4.86 -3.00
C GLY A 66 -2.99 -5.43 -3.01
N THR A 67 -2.49 -5.72 -1.81
CA THR A 67 -1.13 -6.16 -1.50
C THR A 67 -0.62 -7.31 -2.38
N TYR A 68 -1.42 -8.37 -2.52
CA TYR A 68 -0.98 -9.57 -3.27
C TYR A 68 -0.70 -9.26 -4.74
N ILE A 69 -1.56 -8.46 -5.38
CA ILE A 69 -1.41 -8.09 -6.80
C ILE A 69 -0.23 -7.17 -7.01
N CYS A 70 -0.05 -6.16 -6.15
CA CYS A 70 1.10 -5.25 -6.21
C CYS A 70 2.41 -6.00 -6.01
N HIS A 71 2.48 -6.91 -5.04
CA HIS A 71 3.65 -7.75 -4.80
C HIS A 71 3.98 -8.64 -6.02
N GLN A 72 2.98 -9.31 -6.59
CA GLN A 72 3.17 -10.12 -7.80
C GLN A 72 3.58 -9.27 -9.01
N ALA A 73 3.03 -8.07 -9.18
CA ALA A 73 3.42 -7.14 -10.24
C ALA A 73 4.89 -6.71 -10.10
N LEU A 74 5.37 -6.51 -8.87
CA LEU A 74 6.75 -6.18 -8.56
C LEU A 74 7.69 -7.35 -8.91
N LEU A 75 7.37 -8.58 -8.48
CA LEU A 75 8.14 -9.79 -8.80
C LEU A 75 8.20 -10.06 -10.31
N ALA A 76 7.10 -9.85 -11.01
CA ALA A 76 7.01 -10.01 -12.46
C ALA A 76 7.66 -8.86 -13.25
N GLY A 77 8.21 -7.83 -12.60
CA GLY A 77 8.79 -6.65 -13.26
C GLY A 77 7.77 -5.80 -14.04
N ARG A 78 6.49 -5.89 -13.68
CA ARG A 78 5.42 -5.03 -14.25
C ARG A 78 5.44 -3.64 -13.64
N ILE A 79 5.87 -3.53 -12.39
CA ILE A 79 6.22 -2.29 -11.71
C ILE A 79 7.64 -2.41 -11.16
N ASP A 80 8.29 -1.31 -10.87
CA ASP A 80 9.65 -1.25 -10.34
C ASP A 80 9.69 -1.02 -8.85
N MET A 81 8.68 -0.33 -8.33
CA MET A 81 8.49 -0.07 -6.90
C MET A 81 7.03 0.26 -6.57
N TYR A 82 6.70 0.14 -5.31
CA TYR A 82 5.47 0.65 -4.68
C TYR A 82 5.70 0.83 -3.18
N VAL A 83 4.78 1.49 -2.49
CA VAL A 83 4.82 1.59 -1.02
C VAL A 83 4.01 0.45 -0.42
N GLU A 84 4.60 -0.24 0.56
CA GLU A 84 3.95 -1.26 1.37
C GLU A 84 4.06 -0.89 2.85
N TYR A 85 3.34 -1.60 3.70
CA TYR A 85 3.42 -1.42 5.14
C TYR A 85 4.08 -2.62 5.80
N THR A 86 4.96 -2.38 6.77
CA THR A 86 5.79 -3.45 7.38
C THR A 86 4.97 -4.59 7.97
N GLY A 87 3.88 -4.28 8.68
CA GLY A 87 2.96 -5.29 9.23
C GLY A 87 2.27 -6.10 8.15
N THR A 88 1.82 -5.44 7.06
CA THR A 88 1.21 -6.10 5.91
C THR A 88 2.20 -7.03 5.21
N ALA A 89 3.42 -6.55 4.96
CA ALA A 89 4.48 -7.36 4.37
C ALA A 89 4.77 -8.61 5.22
N LEU A 90 4.83 -8.45 6.55
CA LEU A 90 5.10 -9.55 7.47
C LEU A 90 3.96 -10.58 7.48
N THR A 91 2.73 -10.11 7.67
CA THR A 91 1.57 -11.01 7.89
C THR A 91 1.00 -11.57 6.60
N ALA A 92 0.80 -10.72 5.58
CA ALA A 92 0.16 -11.13 4.33
C ALA A 92 1.14 -11.84 3.38
N ILE A 93 2.37 -11.35 3.22
CA ILE A 93 3.33 -11.90 2.25
C ILE A 93 4.25 -12.95 2.89
N LEU A 94 4.90 -12.61 4.01
CA LEU A 94 5.82 -13.54 4.66
C LEU A 94 5.12 -14.63 5.46
N LYS A 95 3.82 -14.45 5.79
CA LYS A 95 3.00 -15.36 6.59
C LYS A 95 3.58 -15.60 7.99
N GLU A 96 4.12 -14.55 8.57
CA GLU A 96 4.72 -14.58 9.91
C GLU A 96 3.86 -13.82 10.91
N THR A 97 3.84 -14.28 12.15
CA THR A 97 3.21 -13.57 13.26
C THR A 97 4.12 -12.43 13.71
N PRO A 98 3.62 -11.21 13.87
CA PRO A 98 4.40 -10.09 14.36
C PRO A 98 5.01 -10.38 15.74
N LYS A 99 6.29 -10.04 15.91
CA LYS A 99 6.99 -10.12 17.18
C LYS A 99 7.94 -8.93 17.29
N GLY A 100 7.92 -8.28 18.44
CA GLY A 100 8.80 -7.17 18.73
C GLY A 100 8.21 -5.81 18.39
N ASP A 101 9.05 -4.82 18.53
CA ASP A 101 8.75 -3.42 18.26
C ASP A 101 8.78 -3.09 16.75
N PRO A 102 8.42 -1.85 16.34
CA PRO A 102 8.43 -1.44 14.94
C PRO A 102 9.77 -1.65 14.23
N GLN A 103 10.89 -1.42 14.90
CA GLN A 103 12.21 -1.60 14.31
C GLN A 103 12.51 -3.08 14.04
N ALA A 104 12.17 -3.97 14.96
CA ALA A 104 12.35 -5.41 14.78
C ALA A 104 11.50 -5.95 13.63
N VAL A 105 10.25 -5.46 13.49
CA VAL A 105 9.38 -5.82 12.36
C VAL A 105 9.97 -5.32 11.04
N PHE A 106 10.40 -4.07 10.97
CA PHE A 106 11.05 -3.51 9.77
C PHE A 106 12.28 -4.32 9.36
N GLU A 107 13.21 -4.58 10.29
CA GLU A 107 14.43 -5.35 10.01
C GLU A 107 14.11 -6.78 9.53
N ARG A 108 13.10 -7.41 10.11
CA ARG A 108 12.65 -8.74 9.68
C ARG A 108 12.14 -8.71 8.25
N VAL A 109 11.27 -7.77 7.92
CA VAL A 109 10.72 -7.60 6.57
C VAL A 109 11.85 -7.30 5.58
N ARG A 110 12.73 -6.34 5.89
CA ARG A 110 13.87 -5.98 5.05
C ARG A 110 14.74 -7.18 4.70
N ASN A 111 15.14 -7.95 5.70
CA ASN A 111 16.01 -9.10 5.52
C ASN A 111 15.34 -10.22 4.72
N GLU A 112 14.06 -10.52 5.00
CA GLU A 112 13.33 -11.59 4.32
C GLU A 112 12.98 -11.21 2.86
N TYR A 113 12.65 -9.97 2.59
CA TYR A 113 12.39 -9.50 1.23
C TYR A 113 13.64 -9.56 0.36
N ALA A 114 14.78 -9.16 0.91
CA ALA A 114 16.06 -9.30 0.22
C ALA A 114 16.39 -10.78 -0.06
N ARG A 115 16.24 -11.64 0.95
CA ARG A 115 16.60 -13.05 0.88
C ARG A 115 15.68 -13.89 -0.02
N ARG A 116 14.34 -13.71 0.13
CA ARG A 116 13.34 -14.55 -0.58
C ARG A 116 13.04 -14.03 -1.98
N PHE A 117 13.04 -12.72 -2.16
CA PHE A 117 12.51 -12.09 -3.38
C PHE A 117 13.53 -11.25 -4.14
N GLY A 118 14.72 -10.98 -3.56
CA GLY A 118 15.70 -10.08 -4.17
C GLY A 118 15.21 -8.62 -4.26
N LEU A 119 14.28 -8.25 -3.37
CA LEU A 119 13.71 -6.91 -3.29
C LEU A 119 14.37 -6.12 -2.17
N ILE A 120 14.52 -4.82 -2.36
CA ILE A 120 15.05 -3.90 -1.36
C ILE A 120 13.87 -3.20 -0.68
N VAL A 121 13.86 -3.21 0.64
CA VAL A 121 12.94 -2.44 1.47
C VAL A 121 13.70 -1.23 1.98
N GLU A 122 13.31 -0.06 1.52
CA GLU A 122 13.93 1.21 1.88
C GLU A 122 13.47 1.67 3.27
N PRO A 123 14.16 2.64 3.91
CA PRO A 123 13.78 3.14 5.21
C PRO A 123 12.32 3.63 5.29
N PRO A 124 11.67 3.53 6.46
CA PRO A 124 10.31 4.00 6.65
C PRO A 124 10.15 5.49 6.34
N LEU A 125 9.03 5.84 5.71
CA LEU A 125 8.70 7.21 5.33
C LEU A 125 8.40 8.12 6.53
N GLY A 126 8.06 7.54 7.71
CA GLY A 126 7.94 8.25 8.98
C GLY A 126 6.59 8.16 9.66
N PHE A 127 5.59 7.54 9.04
CA PHE A 127 4.27 7.36 9.62
C PHE A 127 3.89 5.87 9.74
N ASN A 128 2.87 5.62 10.58
CA ASN A 128 2.31 4.30 10.80
C ASN A 128 0.82 4.31 10.42
N ASP A 129 0.42 3.46 9.47
CA ASP A 129 -0.97 3.33 9.05
C ASP A 129 -1.54 1.97 9.48
N SER A 130 -1.98 1.89 10.73
CA SER A 130 -2.61 0.69 11.28
C SER A 130 -4.07 0.57 10.83
N PHE A 131 -4.63 -0.63 10.97
CA PHE A 131 -6.08 -0.75 10.93
C PHE A 131 -6.72 0.05 12.06
N ALA A 132 -7.79 0.77 11.72
CA ALA A 132 -8.65 1.51 12.64
C ALA A 132 -10.02 0.84 12.72
N ILE A 133 -10.40 0.38 13.90
CA ILE A 133 -11.76 -0.11 14.16
C ILE A 133 -12.61 1.08 14.52
N VAL A 134 -13.58 1.40 13.69
CA VAL A 134 -14.30 2.68 13.71
C VAL A 134 -15.80 2.46 13.92
N VAL A 135 -16.37 3.25 14.80
CA VAL A 135 -17.80 3.36 15.05
C VAL A 135 -18.26 4.81 14.88
N ARG A 136 -19.57 5.04 14.82
CA ARG A 136 -20.10 6.41 14.89
C ARG A 136 -19.80 7.04 16.26
N GLY A 137 -19.41 8.30 16.27
CA GLY A 137 -19.11 9.02 17.51
C GLY A 137 -20.30 9.10 18.47
N ASP A 138 -21.53 9.22 17.92
CA ASP A 138 -22.77 9.21 18.74
C ASP A 138 -22.97 7.86 19.42
N ASP A 139 -22.72 6.76 18.73
CA ASP A 139 -22.83 5.43 19.31
C ASP A 139 -21.74 5.19 20.36
N ALA A 140 -20.51 5.63 20.11
CA ALA A 140 -19.44 5.55 21.10
C ALA A 140 -19.82 6.27 22.40
N ARG A 141 -20.34 7.50 22.30
CA ARG A 141 -20.84 8.27 23.46
C ARG A 141 -22.04 7.60 24.14
N ARG A 142 -23.00 7.12 23.35
CA ARG A 142 -24.22 6.48 23.86
C ARG A 142 -23.91 5.20 24.65
N TYR A 143 -22.97 4.40 24.18
CA TYR A 143 -22.58 3.14 24.80
C TYR A 143 -21.44 3.29 25.82
N GLY A 144 -20.78 4.46 25.87
CA GLY A 144 -19.62 4.71 26.74
C GLY A 144 -18.45 3.80 26.39
N ILE A 145 -18.15 3.65 25.09
CA ILE A 145 -17.09 2.76 24.60
C ILE A 145 -15.95 3.57 24.00
N HIS A 146 -14.71 3.15 24.32
CA HIS A 146 -13.46 3.72 23.83
C HIS A 146 -12.51 2.67 23.27
N THR A 147 -12.68 1.39 23.65
CA THR A 147 -11.79 0.31 23.25
C THR A 147 -12.54 -0.79 22.49
N ILE A 148 -11.78 -1.60 21.74
CA ILE A 148 -12.33 -2.76 21.01
C ILE A 148 -12.92 -3.77 22.00
N SER A 149 -12.28 -3.97 23.17
CA SER A 149 -12.79 -4.86 24.22
C SER A 149 -14.14 -4.40 24.78
N GLU A 150 -14.34 -3.08 24.96
CA GLU A 150 -15.60 -2.53 25.43
C GLU A 150 -16.71 -2.69 24.39
N ALA A 151 -16.39 -2.50 23.11
CA ALA A 151 -17.33 -2.69 22.02
C ALA A 151 -17.82 -4.14 21.87
N ALA A 152 -17.00 -5.13 22.24
CA ALA A 152 -17.31 -6.55 22.09
C ALA A 152 -18.64 -6.97 22.71
N LYS A 153 -19.10 -6.30 23.79
CA LYS A 153 -20.39 -6.55 24.44
C LYS A 153 -21.59 -6.26 23.53
N TYR A 154 -21.45 -5.29 22.63
CA TYR A 154 -22.52 -4.77 21.78
C TYR A 154 -22.51 -5.38 20.38
N THR A 155 -21.36 -5.89 19.94
CA THR A 155 -21.18 -6.46 18.60
C THR A 155 -22.16 -7.57 18.23
N PRO A 156 -22.74 -8.40 19.17
CA PRO A 156 -23.74 -9.40 18.79
C PRO A 156 -25.02 -8.80 18.15
N SER A 157 -25.31 -7.52 18.39
CA SER A 157 -26.41 -6.81 17.75
C SER A 157 -25.99 -5.91 16.59
N TRP A 158 -24.69 -5.80 16.31
CA TRP A 158 -24.14 -4.89 15.31
C TRP A 158 -23.89 -5.58 13.97
N ARG A 159 -24.01 -4.81 12.91
CA ARG A 159 -23.64 -5.18 11.54
C ARG A 159 -22.27 -4.63 11.25
N ALA A 160 -21.37 -5.50 10.82
CA ALA A 160 -20.01 -5.10 10.44
C ALA A 160 -19.90 -4.84 8.94
N GLY A 161 -19.04 -3.88 8.57
CA GLY A 161 -18.65 -3.60 7.18
C GLY A 161 -17.13 -3.60 7.05
N PHE A 162 -16.56 -4.40 6.14
CA PHE A 162 -15.12 -4.55 5.99
C PHE A 162 -14.71 -4.55 4.51
N GLY A 163 -13.45 -4.16 4.27
CA GLY A 163 -12.82 -4.30 2.96
C GLY A 163 -12.42 -5.74 2.66
N TYR A 164 -12.24 -6.08 1.37
CA TYR A 164 -11.88 -7.43 0.92
C TYR A 164 -10.62 -7.97 1.59
N GLU A 165 -9.53 -7.19 1.60
CA GLU A 165 -8.27 -7.64 2.20
C GLU A 165 -8.38 -7.87 3.72
N PHE A 166 -9.16 -7.05 4.43
CA PHE A 166 -9.37 -7.24 5.86
C PHE A 166 -10.07 -8.57 6.17
N MET A 167 -10.94 -9.05 5.28
CA MET A 167 -11.58 -10.36 5.40
C MET A 167 -10.62 -11.54 5.13
N GLU A 168 -9.61 -11.35 4.28
CA GLU A 168 -8.74 -12.43 3.82
C GLU A 168 -7.40 -12.54 4.57
N ARG A 169 -6.97 -11.46 5.20
CA ARG A 169 -5.64 -11.39 5.84
C ARG A 169 -5.62 -12.08 7.19
N PRO A 170 -4.49 -12.72 7.57
CA PRO A 170 -4.33 -13.34 8.90
C PRO A 170 -4.47 -12.35 10.06
N ASP A 171 -4.06 -11.09 9.85
CA ASP A 171 -4.17 -9.99 10.81
C ASP A 171 -5.46 -9.16 10.64
N GLY A 172 -6.41 -9.68 9.85
CA GLY A 172 -7.71 -9.06 9.60
C GLY A 172 -8.82 -9.60 10.48
N TYR A 173 -10.02 -9.77 9.89
CA TYR A 173 -11.27 -10.03 10.61
C TYR A 173 -11.22 -11.27 11.50
N ASP A 174 -10.86 -12.44 10.97
CA ASP A 174 -10.91 -13.69 11.74
C ASP A 174 -9.98 -13.66 12.96
N GLY A 175 -8.78 -13.12 12.76
CA GLY A 175 -7.81 -12.97 13.84
C GLY A 175 -8.26 -11.96 14.89
N LEU A 176 -8.76 -10.80 14.47
CA LEU A 176 -9.31 -9.77 15.35
C LEU A 176 -10.52 -10.31 16.15
N ALA A 177 -11.47 -10.92 15.45
CA ALA A 177 -12.66 -11.50 16.08
C ALA A 177 -12.30 -12.53 17.15
N LYS A 178 -11.32 -13.37 16.89
CA LYS A 178 -10.81 -14.34 17.85
C LYS A 178 -10.13 -13.65 19.04
N ALA A 179 -9.28 -12.65 18.80
CA ALA A 179 -8.53 -11.96 19.86
C ALA A 179 -9.45 -11.20 20.83
N TYR A 180 -10.49 -10.57 20.30
CA TYR A 180 -11.43 -9.74 21.08
C TYR A 180 -12.75 -10.41 21.42
N GLY A 181 -13.00 -11.62 20.91
CA GLY A 181 -14.28 -12.32 21.12
C GLY A 181 -15.44 -11.67 20.37
N LEU A 182 -15.18 -10.99 19.25
CA LEU A 182 -16.23 -10.29 18.51
C LEU A 182 -17.17 -11.29 17.83
N LYS A 183 -18.45 -10.99 17.92
CA LYS A 183 -19.53 -11.70 17.21
C LYS A 183 -20.45 -10.66 16.63
N PHE A 184 -20.91 -10.83 15.41
CA PHE A 184 -21.78 -9.85 14.76
C PHE A 184 -23.18 -10.44 14.51
N ALA A 185 -24.17 -9.57 14.27
CA ALA A 185 -25.56 -9.96 14.03
C ALA A 185 -25.75 -10.84 12.78
N GLY A 186 -24.72 -10.91 11.92
CA GLY A 186 -24.67 -11.73 10.72
C GLY A 186 -23.28 -11.71 10.12
N ALA A 187 -23.11 -12.28 8.92
CA ALA A 187 -21.84 -12.18 8.19
C ALA A 187 -21.52 -10.71 7.91
N PRO A 188 -20.25 -10.28 8.05
CA PRO A 188 -19.82 -8.94 7.69
C PRO A 188 -20.16 -8.60 6.25
N ARG A 189 -20.56 -7.37 5.97
CA ARG A 189 -20.75 -6.86 4.63
C ARG A 189 -19.39 -6.52 4.04
N ILE A 190 -19.09 -7.10 2.89
CA ILE A 190 -17.84 -6.82 2.17
C ILE A 190 -18.10 -5.69 1.18
N MET A 191 -17.28 -4.64 1.21
CA MET A 191 -17.44 -3.50 0.32
C MET A 191 -16.08 -2.83 0.01
N ASP A 192 -16.11 -1.94 -0.98
CA ASP A 192 -14.96 -1.09 -1.31
C ASP A 192 -14.62 -0.15 -0.13
N LEU A 193 -13.33 0.10 0.09
CA LEU A 193 -12.85 0.93 1.20
C LEU A 193 -13.45 2.35 1.18
N GLY A 194 -13.66 2.92 0.00
CA GLY A 194 -14.27 4.23 -0.17
C GLY A 194 -15.73 4.32 0.31
N LEU A 195 -16.42 3.18 0.46
CA LEU A 195 -17.82 3.13 0.90
C LEU A 195 -18.00 2.91 2.41
N LEU A 196 -16.97 2.48 3.12
CA LEU A 196 -17.07 2.08 4.54
C LEU A 196 -17.64 3.18 5.44
N TYR A 197 -17.06 4.37 5.38
CA TYR A 197 -17.46 5.50 6.22
C TYR A 197 -18.87 5.99 5.86
N ARG A 198 -19.23 5.97 4.59
CA ARG A 198 -20.56 6.32 4.13
C ARG A 198 -21.60 5.31 4.64
N ALA A 199 -21.31 4.02 4.52
CA ALA A 199 -22.19 2.96 5.05
C ALA A 199 -22.36 3.05 6.57
N LEU A 200 -21.31 3.49 7.28
CA LEU A 200 -21.36 3.73 8.73
C LEU A 200 -22.27 4.93 9.08
N LEU A 201 -22.13 6.07 8.38
CA LEU A 201 -22.97 7.26 8.55
C LEU A 201 -24.43 7.00 8.20
N ASP A 202 -24.69 6.27 7.12
CA ASP A 202 -26.03 5.94 6.65
C ASP A 202 -26.69 4.79 7.46
N HIS A 203 -26.09 4.40 8.59
CA HIS A 203 -26.58 3.31 9.47
C HIS A 203 -26.78 1.96 8.76
N GLN A 204 -26.07 1.72 7.66
CA GLN A 204 -26.09 0.44 6.97
C GLN A 204 -25.26 -0.61 7.70
N VAL A 205 -24.19 -0.17 8.36
CA VAL A 205 -23.35 -0.93 9.28
C VAL A 205 -23.15 -0.15 10.58
N ASP A 206 -22.64 -0.81 11.61
CA ASP A 206 -22.49 -0.22 12.94
C ASP A 206 -21.00 -0.11 13.36
N ILE A 207 -20.14 -0.86 12.69
CA ILE A 207 -18.69 -0.87 12.88
C ILE A 207 -18.00 -1.16 11.54
N VAL A 208 -16.85 -0.53 11.30
CA VAL A 208 -16.01 -0.75 10.11
C VAL A 208 -14.55 -0.90 10.51
N ALA A 209 -13.76 -1.46 9.62
CA ALA A 209 -12.30 -1.41 9.69
C ALA A 209 -11.79 -0.48 8.57
N GLY A 210 -11.34 0.70 8.95
CA GLY A 210 -10.61 1.65 8.12
C GLY A 210 -9.12 1.64 8.47
N ASN A 211 -8.44 2.76 8.21
CA ASN A 211 -7.05 2.98 8.51
C ASN A 211 -6.87 4.21 9.42
N THR A 212 -5.82 4.21 10.24
CA THR A 212 -5.58 5.30 11.22
C THR A 212 -5.26 6.64 10.54
N THR A 213 -4.83 6.62 9.29
CA THR A 213 -4.53 7.81 8.49
C THR A 213 -5.66 8.23 7.55
N ASP A 214 -6.82 7.57 7.60
CA ASP A 214 -7.96 7.90 6.73
C ASP A 214 -8.42 9.35 6.91
N GLY A 215 -8.52 10.08 5.81
CA GLY A 215 -8.90 11.49 5.81
C GLY A 215 -10.31 11.75 6.35
N GLN A 216 -11.23 10.78 6.26
CA GLN A 216 -12.57 10.88 6.82
C GLN A 216 -12.57 11.03 8.34
N LEU A 217 -11.56 10.53 9.04
CA LEU A 217 -11.47 10.62 10.50
C LEU A 217 -11.33 12.05 11.00
N VAL A 218 -10.76 12.97 10.19
CA VAL A 218 -10.61 14.38 10.57
C VAL A 218 -11.91 15.19 10.46
N THR A 219 -12.93 14.67 9.76
CA THR A 219 -14.21 15.39 9.58
C THR A 219 -15.12 15.38 10.79
N GLY A 220 -14.78 14.57 11.81
CA GLY A 220 -15.62 14.33 12.97
C GLY A 220 -16.77 13.34 12.70
N GLY A 221 -17.51 13.00 13.73
CA GLY A 221 -18.62 12.04 13.62
C GLY A 221 -18.22 10.58 13.79
N PHE A 222 -16.94 10.29 13.84
CA PHE A 222 -16.40 8.95 14.05
C PHE A 222 -15.59 8.85 15.35
N THR A 223 -15.51 7.65 15.90
CA THR A 223 -14.62 7.28 16.99
C THR A 223 -13.80 6.05 16.55
N VAL A 224 -12.49 6.19 16.56
CA VAL A 224 -11.57 5.06 16.46
C VAL A 224 -11.48 4.41 17.82
N LEU A 225 -11.74 3.11 17.90
CA LEU A 225 -11.62 2.33 19.12
C LEU A 225 -10.17 1.93 19.37
N ASP A 226 -9.69 2.11 20.59
CA ASP A 226 -8.34 1.71 20.98
C ASP A 226 -8.16 0.19 20.89
N ASP A 227 -7.07 -0.24 20.29
CA ASP A 227 -6.61 -1.63 20.26
C ASP A 227 -5.93 -1.97 21.61
N ASP A 228 -6.74 -2.10 22.67
CA ASP A 228 -6.30 -2.29 24.04
C ASP A 228 -5.58 -3.62 24.32
N LYS A 229 -5.62 -4.56 23.37
CA LYS A 229 -4.85 -5.81 23.41
C LYS A 229 -3.61 -5.79 22.52
N HIS A 230 -3.34 -4.68 21.84
CA HIS A 230 -2.23 -4.54 20.90
C HIS A 230 -2.18 -5.67 19.88
N TYR A 231 -3.34 -5.95 19.29
CA TYR A 231 -3.50 -7.03 18.31
C TYR A 231 -2.81 -6.71 16.98
N PHE A 232 -2.93 -5.46 16.55
CA PHE A 232 -2.35 -5.05 15.28
C PHE A 232 -0.85 -4.81 15.39
N PRO A 233 -0.04 -5.35 14.44
CA PRO A 233 1.38 -5.04 14.39
C PRO A 233 1.63 -3.58 13.96
N PRO A 234 2.89 -3.10 14.07
CA PRO A 234 3.27 -1.85 13.44
C PRO A 234 3.16 -1.92 11.91
N TYR A 235 2.62 -0.88 11.29
CA TYR A 235 2.45 -0.75 9.84
C TYR A 235 3.19 0.50 9.34
N GLN A 236 4.49 0.56 9.50
CA GLN A 236 5.30 1.66 8.95
C GLN A 236 5.30 1.58 7.42
N ALA A 237 5.00 2.71 6.77
CA ALA A 237 5.04 2.80 5.31
C ALA A 237 6.48 2.76 4.79
N VAL A 238 6.79 1.83 3.89
CA VAL A 238 8.12 1.60 3.34
C VAL A 238 8.08 1.45 1.82
N PRO A 239 8.95 2.14 1.06
CA PRO A 239 9.12 1.85 -0.36
C PRO A 239 9.75 0.46 -0.55
N ILE A 240 9.19 -0.34 -1.43
CA ILE A 240 9.77 -1.63 -1.85
C ILE A 240 10.18 -1.52 -3.31
N VAL A 241 11.43 -1.81 -3.59
CA VAL A 241 12.08 -1.58 -4.90
C VAL A 241 12.74 -2.85 -5.40
N ARG A 242 12.70 -3.09 -6.69
CA ARG A 242 13.49 -4.13 -7.34
C ARG A 242 14.97 -3.77 -7.28
N ASN A 243 15.79 -4.67 -6.77
CA ASN A 243 17.25 -4.48 -6.65
C ASN A 243 17.91 -4.11 -7.99
N GLU A 244 17.42 -4.68 -9.10
CA GLU A 244 17.91 -4.37 -10.44
C GLU A 244 17.77 -2.87 -10.78
N VAL A 245 16.68 -2.24 -10.37
CA VAL A 245 16.39 -0.81 -10.61
C VAL A 245 17.42 0.06 -9.90
N LEU A 246 17.70 -0.24 -8.61
CA LEU A 246 18.69 0.52 -7.83
C LEU A 246 20.11 0.34 -8.38
N ARG A 247 20.44 -0.85 -8.91
CA ARG A 247 21.73 -1.07 -9.57
C ARG A 247 21.87 -0.30 -10.88
N GLN A 248 20.79 -0.17 -11.66
CA GLN A 248 20.78 0.58 -12.93
C GLN A 248 20.71 2.09 -12.71
N HIS A 249 20.06 2.54 -11.63
CA HIS A 249 19.81 3.93 -11.29
C HIS A 249 20.11 4.21 -9.80
N PRO A 250 21.40 4.24 -9.39
CA PRO A 250 21.76 4.41 -7.96
C PRO A 250 21.23 5.69 -7.33
N ALA A 251 21.01 6.75 -8.11
CA ALA A 251 20.44 8.00 -7.60
C ALA A 251 19.01 7.85 -7.02
N ILE A 252 18.28 6.79 -7.42
CA ILE A 252 16.97 6.50 -6.83
C ILE A 252 17.10 6.15 -5.34
N ALA A 253 18.11 5.37 -4.95
CA ALA A 253 18.31 5.02 -3.54
C ALA A 253 18.54 6.29 -2.69
N THR A 254 19.31 7.25 -3.20
CA THR A 254 19.52 8.54 -2.51
C THR A 254 18.21 9.30 -2.40
N ALA A 255 17.43 9.42 -3.49
CA ALA A 255 16.15 10.10 -3.46
C ALA A 255 15.17 9.46 -2.47
N LEU A 256 15.09 8.12 -2.41
CA LEU A 256 14.22 7.43 -1.44
C LEU A 256 14.68 7.64 0.01
N THR A 257 16.00 7.67 0.24
CA THR A 257 16.56 7.95 1.57
C THR A 257 16.22 9.38 2.04
N GLU A 258 16.15 10.37 1.14
CA GLU A 258 15.73 11.74 1.48
C GLU A 258 14.29 11.82 2.01
N LEU A 259 13.42 10.88 1.62
CA LEU A 259 12.04 10.79 2.09
C LEU A 259 11.91 10.10 3.45
N ALA A 260 12.96 9.41 3.92
CA ALA A 260 12.91 8.68 5.19
C ALA A 260 12.57 9.59 6.37
N GLY A 261 11.53 9.23 7.13
CA GLY A 261 11.08 9.98 8.31
C GLY A 261 10.46 11.36 8.02
N LYS A 262 10.14 11.69 6.77
CA LYS A 262 9.65 13.03 6.39
C LYS A 262 8.14 13.21 6.49
N ILE A 263 7.39 12.14 6.57
CA ILE A 263 5.93 12.16 6.62
C ILE A 263 5.50 11.77 8.04
N SER A 264 4.82 12.64 8.75
CA SER A 264 4.16 12.28 10.01
C SER A 264 2.75 11.70 9.76
N ASP A 265 2.17 11.01 10.77
CA ASP A 265 0.78 10.55 10.73
C ASP A 265 -0.17 11.71 10.38
N GLN A 266 0.04 12.89 10.97
CA GLN A 266 -0.75 14.09 10.72
C GLN A 266 -0.57 14.62 9.28
N ASP A 267 0.65 14.58 8.73
CA ASP A 267 0.87 14.96 7.33
C ASP A 267 0.10 14.04 6.40
N MET A 268 0.10 12.73 6.68
CA MET A 268 -0.60 11.76 5.85
C MET A 268 -2.12 11.92 5.96
N GLN A 269 -2.67 12.04 7.16
CA GLN A 269 -4.09 12.32 7.39
C GLN A 269 -4.54 13.58 6.64
N ARG A 270 -3.74 14.66 6.70
CA ARG A 270 -4.06 15.91 6.00
C ARG A 270 -4.08 15.70 4.48
N MET A 271 -3.06 15.06 3.89
CA MET A 271 -3.04 14.79 2.45
C MET A 271 -4.22 13.91 2.02
N ASN A 272 -4.54 12.88 2.80
CA ASN A 272 -5.72 12.04 2.57
C ASN A 272 -7.02 12.85 2.62
N TYR A 273 -7.16 13.76 3.58
CA TYR A 273 -8.34 14.64 3.67
C TYR A 273 -8.43 15.62 2.49
N GLU A 274 -7.33 16.23 2.09
CA GLU A 274 -7.30 17.14 0.94
C GLU A 274 -7.73 16.44 -0.36
N VAL A 275 -7.31 15.17 -0.55
CA VAL A 275 -7.68 14.40 -1.75
C VAL A 275 -9.11 13.86 -1.65
N VAL A 276 -9.49 13.24 -0.53
CA VAL A 276 -10.78 12.52 -0.40
C VAL A 276 -11.90 13.45 0.05
N GLY A 277 -11.63 14.33 1.03
CA GLY A 277 -12.62 15.24 1.61
C GLY A 277 -12.83 16.51 0.80
N GLU A 278 -11.74 17.11 0.32
CA GLU A 278 -11.78 18.36 -0.44
C GLU A 278 -11.72 18.16 -1.97
N HIS A 279 -11.58 16.91 -2.44
CA HIS A 279 -11.51 16.54 -3.85
C HIS A 279 -10.42 17.25 -4.64
N LYS A 280 -9.29 17.57 -3.98
CA LYS A 280 -8.12 18.14 -4.64
C LYS A 280 -7.40 17.10 -5.49
N ASP A 281 -6.76 17.56 -6.55
CA ASP A 281 -5.92 16.71 -7.39
C ASP A 281 -4.71 16.19 -6.60
N THR A 282 -4.46 14.89 -6.68
CA THR A 282 -3.40 14.20 -5.93
C THR A 282 -2.01 14.78 -6.24
N ALA A 283 -1.73 15.09 -7.52
CA ALA A 283 -0.42 15.61 -7.89
C ALA A 283 -0.21 17.03 -7.35
N VAL A 284 -1.27 17.82 -7.21
CA VAL A 284 -1.22 19.16 -6.61
C VAL A 284 -0.94 19.08 -5.11
N VAL A 285 -1.66 18.19 -4.39
CA VAL A 285 -1.46 17.97 -2.94
C VAL A 285 -0.03 17.51 -2.65
N VAL A 286 0.46 16.54 -3.41
CA VAL A 286 1.82 16.00 -3.25
C VAL A 286 2.88 17.06 -3.52
N ARG A 287 2.73 17.85 -4.58
CA ARG A 287 3.67 18.95 -4.90
C ARG A 287 3.74 19.96 -3.79
N ALA A 288 2.59 20.38 -3.23
CA ALA A 288 2.54 21.30 -2.10
C ALA A 288 3.23 20.72 -0.86
N PHE A 289 3.05 19.44 -0.60
CA PHE A 289 3.72 18.74 0.50
C PHE A 289 5.24 18.70 0.30
N LEU A 290 5.73 18.24 -0.87
CA LEU A 290 7.17 18.19 -1.17
C LEU A 290 7.82 19.57 -1.05
N HIS A 291 7.16 20.60 -1.58
CA HIS A 291 7.63 21.98 -1.43
C HIS A 291 7.73 22.41 0.06
N SER A 292 6.72 22.11 0.86
CA SER A 292 6.71 22.42 2.30
C SER A 292 7.84 21.77 3.10
N LYS A 293 8.35 20.62 2.61
CA LYS A 293 9.44 19.84 3.21
C LYS A 293 10.80 20.10 2.56
N HIS A 294 10.87 21.00 1.55
CA HIS A 294 12.09 21.29 0.75
C HIS A 294 12.62 20.03 0.03
N LEU A 295 11.70 19.25 -0.53
CA LEU A 295 11.97 17.98 -1.22
C LEU A 295 11.64 18.01 -2.73
N ASP A 296 11.28 19.17 -3.27
CA ASP A 296 10.97 19.43 -4.68
C ASP A 296 12.20 19.75 -5.54
#